data_bbc41fe2e14f8b8ef1d25b258308f9cf
#
_entry.id   bbc41fe2e14f8b8ef1d25b258308f9cf
#
_cell.length_a   1.000
_cell.length_b   1.000
_cell.length_c   1.000
_cell.angle_alpha   90.00
_cell.angle_beta   90.00
_cell.angle_gamma   90.00
#
_symmetry.space_group_name_H-M   'P 1'
#
loop_
_entity.id
_entity.type
_entity.pdbx_description
1 polymer ?
#
loop_
_entity_poly.entity_id
_entity_poly.type
_entity_poly.pdbx_seq_one_letter_code
_entity_poly.pdbx_strand_id
1 'polypeptide(L)'
;LWDQTLDTVYERETINLALRQESEQERYAICPSRDASGHGTHVAGIAAGNGRASNGRYRGVAYESEMIVVKLGVPRETSFPKTTELMSAVDFCIARARQYGKPIALNLSFGNNYGSHSGNSLIETYLDDMANYWKTSIVIGSGNEGSAAVHTAGKLTLNEEQEVEIAVSAYEASLNLQIWKNYVDEIGVSVIHPGG
;
A
#
# COMPACT_ATOMS: atom_id res chain seq x y z
N LEU A 1 11.27 20.16 10.78
CA LEU A 1 12.26 19.81 9.77
C LEU A 1 12.68 18.36 10.02
N TRP A 2 12.02 17.44 9.35
CA TRP A 2 12.39 16.04 9.35
C TRP A 2 13.53 15.89 8.36
N ASP A 3 14.72 15.60 8.85
CA ASP A 3 15.83 15.16 8.03
C ASP A 3 15.51 13.72 7.63
N GLN A 4 14.82 13.61 6.50
CA GLN A 4 14.40 12.32 5.96
C GLN A 4 15.49 11.85 5.02
N THR A 5 16.45 11.20 5.55
CA THR A 5 17.30 10.30 4.78
C THR A 5 16.46 9.11 4.31
N LEU A 6 15.75 9.28 3.19
CA LEU A 6 15.54 8.12 2.34
C LEU A 6 16.94 7.62 2.01
N ASP A 7 17.23 6.40 2.37
CA ASP A 7 18.58 5.83 2.33
C ASP A 7 19.25 5.99 0.96
N THR A 8 18.47 6.06 -0.13
CA THR A 8 19.03 6.28 -1.47
C THR A 8 17.96 6.83 -2.42
N VAL A 9 18.29 7.95 -3.09
CA VAL A 9 17.47 8.54 -4.15
C VAL A 9 18.23 8.43 -5.47
N TYR A 10 17.59 7.84 -6.48
CA TYR A 10 18.09 7.79 -7.85
C TYR A 10 17.34 8.81 -8.69
N GLU A 11 18.02 9.83 -9.13
CA GLU A 11 17.46 10.86 -10.02
C GLU A 11 17.42 10.35 -11.48
N ARG A 12 16.72 11.09 -12.33
CA ARG A 12 16.54 10.76 -13.75
C ARG A 12 17.84 10.44 -14.48
N GLU A 13 18.89 11.19 -14.22
CA GLU A 13 20.21 11.05 -14.87
C GLU A 13 20.83 9.68 -14.54
N THR A 14 20.81 9.31 -13.27
CA THR A 14 21.31 8.01 -12.79
C THR A 14 20.50 6.85 -13.36
N ILE A 15 19.17 6.98 -13.34
CA ILE A 15 18.26 5.95 -13.90
C ILE A 15 18.51 5.81 -15.42
N ASN A 16 18.63 6.90 -16.15
CA ASN A 16 18.89 6.88 -17.58
C ASN A 16 20.28 6.29 -17.90
N LEU A 17 21.27 6.55 -17.05
CA LEU A 17 22.60 5.95 -17.19
C LEU A 17 22.52 4.42 -17.02
N ALA A 18 21.80 3.95 -16.00
CA ALA A 18 21.55 2.52 -15.80
C ALA A 18 20.82 1.89 -17.01
N LEU A 19 19.76 2.54 -17.51
CA LEU A 19 18.98 2.02 -18.63
C LEU A 19 19.73 1.93 -19.96
N ARG A 20 20.85 2.64 -20.12
CA ARG A 20 21.72 2.58 -21.31
C ARG A 20 22.71 1.41 -21.29
N GLN A 21 22.86 0.76 -20.15
CA GLN A 21 23.76 -0.38 -20.02
C GLN A 21 23.20 -1.61 -20.73
N GLU A 22 24.05 -2.40 -21.34
CA GLU A 22 23.66 -3.58 -22.10
C GLU A 22 23.26 -4.74 -21.19
N SER A 23 24.02 -4.97 -20.12
CA SER A 23 23.77 -6.06 -19.20
C SER A 23 22.95 -5.66 -17.99
N GLU A 24 22.21 -6.62 -17.45
CA GLU A 24 21.47 -6.45 -16.20
C GLU A 24 22.41 -6.18 -15.02
N GLN A 25 23.55 -6.84 -15.00
CA GLN A 25 24.55 -6.66 -13.95
C GLN A 25 25.07 -5.21 -13.88
N GLU A 26 25.36 -4.62 -15.02
CA GLU A 26 25.80 -3.21 -15.09
C GLU A 26 24.68 -2.26 -14.67
N ARG A 27 23.43 -2.51 -15.07
CA ARG A 27 22.28 -1.72 -14.66
C ARG A 27 22.13 -1.68 -13.15
N TYR A 28 22.23 -2.84 -12.51
CA TYR A 28 22.11 -2.93 -11.04
C TYR A 28 23.37 -2.51 -10.29
N ALA A 29 24.53 -2.42 -10.95
CA ALA A 29 25.69 -1.78 -10.34
C ALA A 29 25.49 -0.26 -10.18
N ILE A 30 24.74 0.36 -11.09
CA ILE A 30 24.41 1.80 -11.06
C ILE A 30 23.18 2.09 -10.19
N CYS A 31 22.12 1.30 -10.37
CA CYS A 31 20.84 1.44 -9.65
C CYS A 31 20.40 0.09 -9.07
N PRO A 32 20.85 -0.27 -7.87
CA PRO A 32 20.62 -1.61 -7.29
C PRO A 32 19.21 -1.86 -6.79
N SER A 33 18.29 -0.90 -6.92
CA SER A 33 16.91 -1.08 -6.53
C SER A 33 16.21 -2.11 -7.42
N ARG A 34 15.61 -3.14 -6.81
CA ARG A 34 14.92 -4.23 -7.52
C ARG A 34 13.52 -4.43 -6.99
N ASP A 35 12.60 -4.73 -7.88
CA ASP A 35 11.28 -5.25 -7.54
C ASP A 35 11.34 -6.79 -7.56
N ALA A 36 11.44 -7.38 -6.36
CA ALA A 36 11.55 -8.84 -6.22
C ALA A 36 10.21 -9.57 -6.40
N SER A 37 9.09 -8.88 -6.19
CA SER A 37 7.74 -9.45 -6.31
C SER A 37 7.11 -9.26 -7.69
N GLY A 38 7.51 -8.22 -8.40
CA GLY A 38 6.91 -7.80 -9.67
C GLY A 38 5.61 -6.98 -9.51
N HIS A 39 5.02 -6.94 -8.33
CA HIS A 39 3.76 -6.25 -8.08
C HIS A 39 3.87 -4.74 -8.34
N GLY A 40 4.89 -4.07 -7.78
CA GLY A 40 5.11 -2.64 -7.99
C GLY A 40 5.36 -2.27 -9.45
N THR A 41 6.11 -3.10 -10.16
CA THR A 41 6.36 -2.94 -11.60
C THR A 41 5.08 -3.05 -12.41
N HIS A 42 4.22 -4.02 -12.09
CA HIS A 42 2.92 -4.21 -12.76
C HIS A 42 2.01 -3.01 -12.51
N VAL A 43 1.88 -2.57 -11.26
CA VAL A 43 1.07 -1.40 -10.89
C VAL A 43 1.56 -0.14 -11.59
N ALA A 44 2.87 0.13 -11.57
CA ALA A 44 3.47 1.27 -12.25
C ALA A 44 3.25 1.23 -13.78
N GLY A 45 3.30 0.04 -14.36
CA GLY A 45 3.02 -0.19 -15.78
C GLY A 45 1.58 0.17 -16.17
N ILE A 46 0.60 -0.23 -15.35
CA ILE A 46 -0.82 0.12 -15.55
C ILE A 46 -1.05 1.62 -15.37
N ALA A 47 -0.42 2.22 -14.36
CA ALA A 47 -0.60 3.64 -14.09
C ALA A 47 0.01 4.53 -15.19
N ALA A 48 1.27 4.29 -15.58
CA ALA A 48 2.03 5.23 -16.39
C ALA A 48 3.03 4.58 -17.37
N GLY A 49 2.91 3.28 -17.65
CA GLY A 49 3.78 2.60 -18.61
C GLY A 49 3.66 3.18 -20.02
N ASN A 50 4.77 3.46 -20.66
CA ASN A 50 4.78 4.08 -22.01
C ASN A 50 4.50 3.11 -23.17
N GLY A 51 4.36 1.82 -22.88
CA GLY A 51 4.07 0.79 -23.87
C GLY A 51 5.25 0.41 -24.77
N ARG A 52 6.47 0.85 -24.48
CA ARG A 52 7.66 0.63 -25.34
C ARG A 52 7.87 -0.86 -25.66
N ALA A 53 7.74 -1.74 -24.68
CA ALA A 53 7.93 -3.18 -24.86
C ALA A 53 6.88 -3.84 -25.78
N SER A 54 5.76 -3.16 -26.04
CA SER A 54 4.66 -3.63 -26.87
C SER A 54 4.45 -2.77 -28.12
N ASN A 55 5.46 -2.00 -28.53
CA ASN A 55 5.35 -1.03 -29.64
C ASN A 55 4.16 -0.06 -29.48
N GLY A 56 3.89 0.36 -28.26
CA GLY A 56 2.81 1.30 -27.92
C GLY A 56 1.42 0.67 -27.81
N ARG A 57 1.29 -0.65 -27.95
CA ARG A 57 -0.01 -1.34 -27.88
C ARG A 57 -0.59 -1.36 -26.46
N TYR A 58 0.27 -1.60 -25.46
CA TYR A 58 -0.13 -1.65 -24.06
C TYR A 58 0.51 -0.48 -23.30
N ARG A 59 -0.22 0.61 -23.21
CA ARG A 59 0.17 1.81 -22.46
C ARG A 59 -0.63 1.91 -21.17
N GLY A 60 -0.01 2.48 -20.15
CA GLY A 60 -0.70 2.90 -18.93
C GLY A 60 -1.62 4.09 -19.17
N VAL A 61 -2.43 4.41 -18.18
CA VAL A 61 -3.42 5.50 -18.26
C VAL A 61 -2.74 6.85 -18.45
N ALA A 62 -1.70 7.13 -17.70
CA ALA A 62 -0.95 8.40 -17.71
C ALA A 62 0.46 8.22 -18.30
N TYR A 63 0.55 7.63 -19.50
CA TYR A 63 1.82 7.19 -20.12
C TYR A 63 2.79 8.33 -20.49
N GLU A 64 2.35 9.57 -20.46
CA GLU A 64 3.18 10.77 -20.67
C GLU A 64 3.58 11.46 -19.35
N SER A 65 3.12 10.94 -18.21
CA SER A 65 3.47 11.53 -16.93
C SER A 65 4.91 11.20 -16.52
N GLU A 66 5.48 12.06 -15.72
CA GLU A 66 6.70 11.74 -14.98
C GLU A 66 6.34 10.85 -13.79
N MET A 67 7.28 10.00 -13.39
CA MET A 67 7.04 9.01 -12.34
C MET A 67 8.02 9.23 -11.18
N ILE A 68 7.49 9.12 -9.97
CA ILE A 68 8.26 8.93 -8.75
C ILE A 68 7.86 7.55 -8.22
N VAL A 69 8.84 6.67 -8.03
CA VAL A 69 8.61 5.34 -7.49
C VAL A 69 9.35 5.23 -6.16
N VAL A 70 8.61 4.93 -5.10
CA VAL A 70 9.20 4.71 -3.77
C VAL A 70 9.04 3.25 -3.41
N LYS A 71 10.18 2.59 -3.19
CA LYS A 71 10.22 1.23 -2.69
C LYS A 71 10.24 1.26 -1.17
N LEU A 72 9.20 0.74 -0.55
CA LEU A 72 9.09 0.61 0.89
C LEU A 72 9.80 -0.67 1.32
N GLY A 73 10.93 -0.54 2.00
CA GLY A 73 11.68 -1.62 2.63
C GLY A 73 11.99 -2.84 1.75
N VAL A 74 12.63 -3.82 2.34
CA VAL A 74 12.69 -5.18 1.81
C VAL A 74 11.60 -5.97 2.55
N PRO A 75 10.68 -6.64 1.87
CA PRO A 75 9.73 -7.51 2.56
C PRO A 75 10.52 -8.52 3.40
N ARG A 76 10.44 -8.38 4.71
CA ARG A 76 10.87 -9.44 5.60
C ARG A 76 9.75 -10.46 5.61
N GLU A 77 10.06 -11.73 5.66
CA GLU A 77 9.07 -12.83 5.63
C GLU A 77 7.94 -12.67 6.66
N THR A 78 8.09 -11.77 7.62
CA THR A 78 7.17 -11.57 8.74
C THR A 78 6.74 -10.12 9.01
N SER A 79 7.19 -9.14 8.22
CA SER A 79 6.86 -7.74 8.53
C SER A 79 6.33 -6.96 7.33
N PHE A 80 5.17 -6.37 7.52
CA PHE A 80 4.59 -5.35 6.66
C PHE A 80 5.41 -4.03 6.79
N PRO A 81 5.51 -3.19 5.75
CA PRO A 81 6.14 -1.89 5.86
C PRO A 81 5.57 -1.08 7.01
N LYS A 82 6.42 -0.38 7.75
CA LYS A 82 5.97 0.44 8.87
C LYS A 82 5.14 1.61 8.39
N THR A 83 4.15 2.00 9.15
CA THR A 83 3.32 3.19 8.89
C THR A 83 4.17 4.45 8.71
N THR A 84 5.25 4.58 9.47
CA THR A 84 6.19 5.70 9.37
C THR A 84 6.97 5.72 8.05
N GLU A 85 7.30 4.56 7.50
CA GLU A 85 7.94 4.46 6.18
C GLU A 85 6.99 4.97 5.08
N LEU A 86 5.71 4.61 5.18
CA LEU A 86 4.69 5.11 4.27
C LEU A 86 4.51 6.63 4.38
N MET A 87 4.42 7.16 5.60
CA MET A 87 4.30 8.60 5.82
C MET A 87 5.49 9.35 5.19
N SER A 88 6.71 8.84 5.40
CA SER A 88 7.92 9.39 4.80
C SER A 88 7.91 9.37 3.28
N ALA A 89 7.42 8.28 2.70
CA ALA A 89 7.30 8.13 1.25
C ALA A 89 6.31 9.14 0.64
N VAL A 90 5.17 9.33 1.29
CA VAL A 90 4.14 10.28 0.86
C VAL A 90 4.68 11.72 0.93
N ASP A 91 5.33 12.09 2.06
CA ASP A 91 5.94 13.41 2.22
C ASP A 91 6.99 13.68 1.14
N PHE A 92 7.89 12.73 0.90
CA PHE A 92 8.90 12.82 -0.16
C PHE A 92 8.28 13.08 -1.53
N CYS A 93 7.27 12.32 -1.91
CA CYS A 93 6.62 12.46 -3.21
C CYS A 93 5.97 13.83 -3.37
N ILE A 94 5.25 14.30 -2.36
CA ILE A 94 4.59 15.62 -2.38
C ILE A 94 5.61 16.75 -2.38
N ALA A 95 6.67 16.64 -1.57
CA ALA A 95 7.75 17.62 -1.55
C ALA A 95 8.43 17.73 -2.92
N ARG A 96 8.72 16.61 -3.57
CA ARG A 96 9.29 16.59 -4.93
C ARG A 96 8.35 17.20 -5.97
N ALA A 97 7.07 16.86 -5.95
CA ALA A 97 6.09 17.45 -6.85
C ALA A 97 5.99 18.98 -6.69
N ARG A 98 5.98 19.46 -5.45
CA ARG A 98 6.01 20.90 -5.14
C ARG A 98 7.28 21.57 -5.63
N GLN A 99 8.43 20.95 -5.44
CA GLN A 99 9.72 21.46 -5.93
C GLN A 99 9.70 21.66 -7.45
N TYR A 100 9.05 20.77 -8.19
CA TYR A 100 8.90 20.85 -9.64
C TYR A 100 7.68 21.70 -10.08
N GLY A 101 6.87 22.21 -9.17
CA GLY A 101 5.66 22.96 -9.47
C GLY A 101 4.59 22.14 -10.19
N LYS A 102 4.57 20.81 -9.99
CA LYS A 102 3.69 19.88 -10.70
C LYS A 102 2.60 19.31 -9.79
N PRO A 103 1.42 18.99 -10.35
CA PRO A 103 0.44 18.17 -9.64
C PRO A 103 0.96 16.76 -9.46
N ILE A 104 0.43 16.06 -8.44
CA ILE A 104 0.78 14.67 -8.18
C ILE A 104 -0.46 13.81 -7.91
N ALA A 105 -0.48 12.61 -8.49
CA ALA A 105 -1.37 11.53 -8.10
C ALA A 105 -0.54 10.42 -7.45
N LEU A 106 -0.80 10.15 -6.19
CA LEU A 106 -0.16 9.08 -5.42
C LEU A 106 -1.04 7.83 -5.49
N ASN A 107 -0.46 6.70 -5.86
CA ASN A 107 -1.12 5.42 -5.85
C ASN A 107 -0.54 4.53 -4.74
N LEU A 108 -1.40 4.11 -3.83
CA LEU A 108 -1.07 3.22 -2.72
C LEU A 108 -1.78 1.88 -2.95
N SER A 109 -1.10 0.96 -3.64
CA SER A 109 -1.64 -0.39 -3.94
C SER A 109 -1.12 -1.42 -2.96
N PHE A 110 -1.19 -1.12 -1.68
CA PHE A 110 -0.94 -2.05 -0.60
C PHE A 110 -1.69 -1.60 0.65
N GLY A 111 -1.89 -2.51 1.58
CA GLY A 111 -2.57 -2.22 2.82
C GLY A 111 -2.69 -3.46 3.70
N ASN A 112 -3.33 -3.30 4.82
CA ASN A 112 -3.73 -4.35 5.73
C ASN A 112 -5.09 -3.99 6.35
N ASN A 113 -5.67 -4.92 7.10
CA ASN A 113 -6.95 -4.73 7.75
C ASN A 113 -6.83 -4.31 9.23
N TYR A 114 -5.64 -3.88 9.65
CA TYR A 114 -5.43 -3.41 11.02
C TYR A 114 -5.86 -1.96 11.18
N GLY A 115 -6.30 -1.62 12.40
CA GLY A 115 -6.69 -0.27 12.74
C GLY A 115 -8.13 -0.17 13.21
N SER A 116 -8.60 1.04 13.48
CA SER A 116 -9.92 1.30 14.05
C SER A 116 -11.07 1.18 13.04
N HIS A 117 -10.80 1.19 11.76
CA HIS A 117 -11.77 1.27 10.65
C HIS A 117 -12.73 2.49 10.74
N SER A 118 -12.31 3.53 11.45
CA SER A 118 -13.13 4.74 11.68
C SER A 118 -12.54 6.01 11.07
N GLY A 119 -11.45 5.88 10.30
CA GLY A 119 -10.81 7.01 9.62
C GLY A 119 -10.02 7.94 10.53
N ASN A 120 -9.71 7.54 11.76
CA ASN A 120 -9.08 8.39 12.76
C ASN A 120 -7.73 7.87 13.29
N SER A 121 -7.16 6.86 12.67
CA SER A 121 -5.79 6.44 12.97
C SER A 121 -4.78 7.50 12.54
N LEU A 122 -3.58 7.45 13.09
CA LEU A 122 -2.52 8.40 12.75
C LEU A 122 -2.24 8.49 11.25
N ILE A 123 -2.20 7.34 10.57
CA ILE A 123 -1.95 7.32 9.13
C ILE A 123 -3.12 7.89 8.33
N GLU A 124 -4.35 7.60 8.71
CA GLU A 124 -5.55 8.10 8.05
C GLU A 124 -5.62 9.62 8.17
N THR A 125 -5.47 10.17 9.39
CA THR A 125 -5.42 11.62 9.62
C THR A 125 -4.27 12.28 8.84
N TYR A 126 -3.10 11.64 8.83
CA TYR A 126 -1.95 12.15 8.07
C TYR A 126 -2.23 12.18 6.56
N LEU A 127 -2.84 11.15 5.99
CA LEU A 127 -3.16 11.11 4.56
C LEU A 127 -4.22 12.14 4.20
N ASP A 128 -5.20 12.38 5.07
CA ASP A 128 -6.18 13.45 4.89
C ASP A 128 -5.52 14.82 4.87
N ASP A 129 -4.59 15.09 5.80
CA ASP A 129 -3.81 16.32 5.82
C ASP A 129 -2.97 16.48 4.55
N MET A 130 -2.31 15.41 4.11
CA MET A 130 -1.50 15.42 2.90
C MET A 130 -2.33 15.62 1.63
N ALA A 131 -3.55 15.11 1.57
CA ALA A 131 -4.47 15.31 0.45
C ALA A 131 -4.93 16.77 0.32
N ASN A 132 -4.86 17.56 1.38
CA ASN A 132 -5.17 18.99 1.35
C ASN A 132 -4.08 19.87 0.70
N TYR A 133 -2.89 19.33 0.45
CA TYR A 133 -1.89 20.07 -0.30
C TYR A 133 -2.33 20.28 -1.74
N TRP A 134 -2.06 21.48 -2.24
CA TRP A 134 -2.48 21.91 -3.57
C TRP A 134 -2.04 20.94 -4.68
N LYS A 135 -2.98 20.56 -5.52
CA LYS A 135 -2.84 19.63 -6.64
C LYS A 135 -2.32 18.24 -6.27
N THR A 136 -2.66 17.76 -5.09
CA THR A 136 -2.38 16.39 -4.63
C THR A 136 -3.64 15.55 -4.68
N SER A 137 -3.54 14.36 -5.24
CA SER A 137 -4.57 13.31 -5.17
C SER A 137 -3.95 12.05 -4.62
N ILE A 138 -4.57 11.45 -3.61
CA ILE A 138 -4.13 10.18 -3.01
C ILE A 138 -5.19 9.12 -3.30
N VAL A 139 -4.78 8.02 -3.93
CA VAL A 139 -5.65 6.90 -4.31
C VAL A 139 -5.17 5.64 -3.60
N ILE A 140 -6.06 5.01 -2.87
CA ILE A 140 -5.78 3.84 -2.03
C ILE A 140 -6.61 2.66 -2.51
N GLY A 141 -5.98 1.52 -2.70
CA GLY A 141 -6.67 0.27 -3.02
C GLY A 141 -7.45 -0.25 -1.82
N SER A 142 -8.70 -0.66 -2.03
CA SER A 142 -9.58 -1.17 -0.98
C SER A 142 -9.39 -2.65 -0.64
N GLY A 143 -8.45 -3.33 -1.28
CA GLY A 143 -8.16 -4.77 -1.11
C GLY A 143 -8.74 -5.65 -2.21
N ASN A 144 -8.38 -6.93 -2.15
CA ASN A 144 -8.73 -7.92 -3.17
C ASN A 144 -9.66 -9.04 -2.64
N GLU A 145 -10.04 -8.97 -1.36
CA GLU A 145 -10.71 -10.05 -0.64
C GLU A 145 -12.24 -9.94 -0.67
N GLY A 146 -12.81 -9.14 -1.56
CA GLY A 146 -14.26 -8.90 -1.62
C GLY A 146 -15.13 -10.15 -1.79
N SER A 147 -14.59 -11.22 -2.36
CA SER A 147 -15.27 -12.52 -2.52
C SER A 147 -14.75 -13.63 -1.60
N ALA A 148 -13.79 -13.32 -0.72
CA ALA A 148 -13.11 -14.34 0.10
C ALA A 148 -13.86 -14.70 1.38
N ALA A 149 -14.99 -14.05 1.66
CA ALA A 149 -15.82 -14.28 2.87
C ALA A 149 -15.03 -14.16 4.20
N VAL A 150 -14.02 -13.27 4.22
CA VAL A 150 -13.16 -13.04 5.40
C VAL A 150 -13.67 -11.92 6.31
N HIS A 151 -14.84 -11.39 6.03
CA HIS A 151 -15.46 -10.29 6.75
C HIS A 151 -16.95 -10.49 6.92
N THR A 152 -17.47 -10.16 8.09
CA THR A 152 -18.89 -10.05 8.38
C THR A 152 -19.17 -8.83 9.23
N ALA A 153 -20.41 -8.36 9.25
CA ALA A 153 -20.86 -7.27 10.08
C ALA A 153 -22.26 -7.56 10.63
N GLY A 154 -22.56 -7.05 11.81
CA GLY A 154 -23.85 -7.21 12.45
C GLY A 154 -24.18 -6.08 13.41
N LYS A 155 -25.35 -6.12 14.00
CA LYS A 155 -25.80 -5.25 15.09
C LYS A 155 -26.32 -6.11 16.21
N LEU A 156 -25.93 -5.78 17.42
CA LEU A 156 -26.46 -6.41 18.64
C LEU A 156 -27.22 -5.38 19.45
N THR A 157 -28.33 -5.79 20.02
CA THR A 157 -29.06 -5.04 21.04
C THR A 157 -28.72 -5.60 22.42
N LEU A 158 -29.18 -4.93 23.47
CA LEU A 158 -28.92 -5.36 24.85
C LEU A 158 -29.43 -6.79 25.08
N ASN A 159 -28.58 -7.67 25.59
CA ASN A 159 -28.83 -9.09 25.83
C ASN A 159 -29.11 -9.93 24.56
N GLU A 160 -28.76 -9.44 23.39
CA GLU A 160 -28.83 -10.20 22.16
C GLU A 160 -27.50 -10.95 21.92
N GLU A 161 -27.62 -12.15 21.38
CA GLU A 161 -26.49 -12.96 20.98
C GLU A 161 -26.54 -13.17 19.46
N GLN A 162 -25.41 -13.07 18.81
CA GLN A 162 -25.28 -13.40 17.39
C GLN A 162 -24.17 -14.43 17.22
N GLU A 163 -24.51 -15.54 16.60
CA GLU A 163 -23.54 -16.57 16.23
C GLU A 163 -22.97 -16.27 14.85
N VAL A 164 -21.67 -16.40 14.73
CA VAL A 164 -20.94 -16.26 13.47
C VAL A 164 -20.10 -17.50 13.23
N GLU A 165 -20.39 -18.22 12.16
CA GLU A 165 -19.64 -19.39 11.76
C GLU A 165 -18.30 -18.98 11.13
N ILE A 166 -17.21 -19.58 11.61
CA ILE A 166 -15.85 -19.33 11.09
C ILE A 166 -15.34 -20.65 10.47
N ALA A 167 -15.11 -20.62 9.17
CA ALA A 167 -14.49 -21.73 8.46
C ALA A 167 -12.96 -21.55 8.44
N VAL A 168 -12.25 -22.51 9.00
CA VAL A 168 -10.78 -22.55 8.98
C VAL A 168 -10.34 -23.56 7.92
N SER A 169 -9.53 -23.11 6.96
CA SER A 169 -9.02 -23.98 5.91
C SER A 169 -8.11 -25.08 6.45
N ALA A 170 -8.07 -26.19 5.75
CA ALA A 170 -7.11 -27.25 6.04
C ALA A 170 -5.67 -26.69 5.93
N TYR A 171 -4.81 -27.10 6.86
CA TYR A 171 -3.40 -26.68 6.95
C TYR A 171 -3.15 -25.28 7.52
N GLU A 172 -4.19 -24.56 7.96
CA GLU A 172 -3.98 -23.31 8.71
C GLU A 172 -3.47 -23.63 10.13
N ALA A 173 -2.27 -23.12 10.45
CA ALA A 173 -1.67 -23.32 11.77
C ALA A 173 -2.16 -22.30 12.80
N SER A 174 -2.70 -21.17 12.35
CA SER A 174 -3.19 -20.10 13.22
C SER A 174 -4.28 -19.29 12.52
N LEU A 175 -5.19 -18.74 13.32
CA LEU A 175 -6.23 -17.82 12.87
C LEU A 175 -6.11 -16.51 13.64
N ASN A 176 -6.19 -15.39 12.93
CA ASN A 176 -6.27 -14.07 13.54
C ASN A 176 -7.71 -13.57 13.38
N LEU A 177 -8.45 -13.53 14.49
CA LEU A 177 -9.81 -12.99 14.53
C LEU A 177 -9.75 -11.58 15.10
N GLN A 178 -10.26 -10.62 14.35
CA GLN A 178 -10.34 -9.22 14.77
C GLN A 178 -11.81 -8.80 14.87
N ILE A 179 -12.16 -8.17 15.98
CA ILE A 179 -13.53 -7.71 16.25
C ILE A 179 -13.49 -6.20 16.49
N TRP A 180 -14.21 -5.47 15.66
CA TRP A 180 -14.37 -4.02 15.80
C TRP A 180 -15.73 -3.69 16.38
N LYS A 181 -15.74 -2.84 17.39
CA LYS A 181 -16.93 -2.32 18.03
C LYS A 181 -16.76 -0.84 18.34
N ASN A 182 -17.83 -0.12 18.61
CA ASN A 182 -17.70 1.23 19.14
C ASN A 182 -17.03 1.21 20.53
N TYR A 183 -16.31 2.26 20.86
CA TYR A 183 -15.58 2.34 22.12
C TYR A 183 -16.49 2.17 23.35
N VAL A 184 -17.69 2.73 23.29
CA VAL A 184 -18.67 2.72 24.40
C VAL A 184 -19.42 1.40 24.57
N ASP A 185 -19.38 0.51 23.57
CA ASP A 185 -20.11 -0.76 23.63
C ASP A 185 -19.34 -1.79 24.46
N GLU A 186 -20.03 -2.55 25.26
CA GLU A 186 -19.49 -3.72 25.96
C GLU A 186 -20.06 -4.98 25.32
N ILE A 187 -19.18 -5.86 24.84
CA ILE A 187 -19.57 -7.15 24.24
C ILE A 187 -18.80 -8.28 24.89
N GLY A 188 -19.48 -9.39 25.12
CA GLY A 188 -18.87 -10.68 25.45
C GLY A 188 -18.56 -11.45 24.17
N VAL A 189 -17.45 -12.15 24.12
CA VAL A 189 -17.08 -13.02 23.00
C VAL A 189 -16.80 -14.42 23.51
N SER A 190 -17.41 -15.41 22.88
CA SER A 190 -17.13 -16.82 23.13
C SER A 190 -16.72 -17.49 21.82
N VAL A 191 -15.70 -18.35 21.88
CA VAL A 191 -15.29 -19.18 20.75
C VAL A 191 -15.63 -20.62 21.07
N ILE A 192 -16.42 -21.22 20.22
CA ILE A 192 -16.91 -22.59 20.40
C ILE A 192 -16.23 -23.47 19.34
N HIS A 193 -15.55 -24.51 19.81
CA HIS A 193 -14.96 -25.50 18.93
C HIS A 193 -16.06 -26.42 18.39
N PRO A 194 -16.01 -26.89 17.10
CA PRO A 194 -17.06 -27.75 16.53
C PRO A 194 -17.29 -29.08 17.26
N GLY A 195 -16.34 -29.50 18.07
CA GLY A 195 -16.45 -30.70 18.89
C GLY A 195 -16.93 -30.46 20.33
N GLY A 196 -17.36 -29.25 20.67
CA GLY A 196 -17.83 -28.87 22.00
C GLY A 196 -16.74 -28.46 22.96
#